data_165eb2f7ad04ec2d297b556cb79da172
#
_entry.id   165eb2f7ad04ec2d297b556cb79da172
#
_cell.length_a   1.000
_cell.length_b   1.000
_cell.length_c   1.000
_cell.angle_alpha   90.00
_cell.angle_beta   90.00
_cell.angle_gamma   90.00
#
_symmetry.space_group_name_H-M   'P 1'
#
loop_
_entity.id
_entity.type
_entity.pdbx_description
1 polymer ?
#
loop_
_entity_poly.entity_id
_entity_poly.type
_entity_poly.pdbx_seq_one_letter_code
_entity_poly.pdbx_strand_id
1 'polypeptide(L)'
;MKHIKGQGKLNKRHARWLEFIETFPYVIKYKKGKENVVADALSRRYTLLSTLSTRLLGFEHIKDLYACDADFAELFLACEKKSCDKFYRVDGFLFRENRLCAPQCSLRELLVREAHGGGLMGHFGVKKTLEVLHEHFFWPKMKHDVERICSKCITCKRLNLEFCHMVCIHHYQCLVNLGLIYQWILC
;
A
#
# COMPACT_ATOMS: atom_id res chain seq x y z
N MET A 1 -24.59 -7.02 -13.86
CA MET A 1 -26.05 -7.19 -13.89
C MET A 1 -26.62 -7.49 -15.27
N LYS A 2 -26.29 -6.78 -16.34
CA LYS A 2 -26.79 -7.14 -17.70
C LYS A 2 -26.53 -8.59 -18.07
N HIS A 3 -25.39 -9.17 -17.74
CA HIS A 3 -25.05 -10.57 -18.01
C HIS A 3 -25.82 -11.57 -17.13
N ILE A 4 -26.24 -11.18 -15.93
CA ILE A 4 -27.00 -12.06 -15.04
C ILE A 4 -28.44 -12.21 -15.50
N LYS A 5 -29.07 -11.13 -16.00
CA LYS A 5 -30.44 -11.17 -16.57
C LYS A 5 -30.53 -11.91 -17.91
N GLY A 6 -29.40 -12.08 -18.61
CA GLY A 6 -29.36 -12.80 -19.90
C GLY A 6 -29.06 -14.29 -19.80
N GLN A 7 -28.82 -14.83 -18.59
CA GLN A 7 -28.52 -16.26 -18.40
C GLN A 7 -29.80 -17.05 -18.17
N GLY A 8 -30.07 -18.04 -19.03
CA GLY A 8 -31.25 -18.90 -18.91
C GLY A 8 -31.25 -19.84 -17.69
N LYS A 9 -30.11 -20.02 -16.99
CA LYS A 9 -30.02 -20.76 -15.73
C LYS A 9 -29.20 -19.95 -14.73
N LEU A 10 -29.84 -19.45 -13.70
CA LEU A 10 -29.22 -18.75 -12.59
C LEU A 10 -28.89 -19.70 -11.44
N ASN A 11 -27.70 -19.58 -10.87
CA ASN A 11 -27.37 -20.25 -9.61
C ASN A 11 -28.27 -19.71 -8.49
N LYS A 12 -28.70 -20.57 -7.53
CA LYS A 12 -29.56 -20.20 -6.39
C LYS A 12 -29.12 -18.93 -5.65
N ARG A 13 -27.82 -18.70 -5.55
CA ARG A 13 -27.25 -17.50 -4.94
C ARG A 13 -27.52 -16.23 -5.75
N HIS A 14 -27.41 -16.32 -7.08
CA HIS A 14 -27.69 -15.21 -7.99
C HIS A 14 -29.18 -14.93 -8.09
N ALA A 15 -30.03 -15.95 -8.02
CA ALA A 15 -31.48 -15.80 -8.02
C ALA A 15 -31.97 -15.00 -6.80
N ARG A 16 -31.52 -15.33 -5.58
CA ARG A 16 -31.83 -14.57 -4.35
C ARG A 16 -31.36 -13.13 -4.41
N TRP A 17 -30.19 -12.91 -5.01
CA TRP A 17 -29.64 -11.55 -5.19
C TRP A 17 -30.47 -10.72 -6.16
N LEU A 18 -30.93 -11.32 -7.24
CA LEU A 18 -31.81 -10.67 -8.20
C LEU A 18 -33.17 -10.34 -7.57
N GLU A 19 -33.77 -11.29 -6.88
CA GLU A 19 -35.03 -11.11 -6.17
C GLU A 19 -34.93 -9.94 -5.17
N PHE A 20 -33.85 -9.88 -4.37
CA PHE A 20 -33.61 -8.77 -3.44
C PHE A 20 -33.42 -7.43 -4.16
N ILE A 21 -32.68 -7.38 -5.26
CA ILE A 21 -32.44 -6.14 -5.99
C ILE A 21 -33.71 -5.66 -6.72
N GLU A 22 -34.56 -6.57 -7.19
CA GLU A 22 -35.81 -6.23 -7.87
C GLU A 22 -36.86 -5.61 -6.95
N THR A 23 -36.68 -5.70 -5.62
CA THR A 23 -37.50 -4.97 -4.64
C THR A 23 -37.29 -3.45 -4.67
N PHE A 24 -36.21 -2.97 -5.27
CA PHE A 24 -35.90 -1.55 -5.32
C PHE A 24 -36.12 -0.98 -6.72
N PRO A 25 -36.69 0.25 -6.84
CA PRO A 25 -36.73 0.94 -8.13
C PRO A 25 -35.33 1.37 -8.55
N TYR A 26 -34.75 0.74 -9.57
CA TYR A 26 -33.43 1.08 -10.06
C TYR A 26 -33.36 1.16 -11.59
N VAL A 27 -32.48 2.02 -12.08
CA VAL A 27 -32.15 2.14 -13.49
C VAL A 27 -30.69 1.77 -13.70
N ILE A 28 -30.45 0.74 -14.50
CA ILE A 28 -29.06 0.32 -14.83
C ILE A 28 -28.57 1.19 -15.98
N LYS A 29 -27.62 2.09 -15.67
CA LYS A 29 -26.86 2.82 -16.68
C LYS A 29 -25.50 2.16 -16.85
N TYR A 30 -25.16 1.78 -18.07
CA TYR A 30 -23.83 1.27 -18.36
C TYR A 30 -22.82 2.42 -18.30
N LYS A 31 -21.75 2.24 -17.51
CA LYS A 31 -20.56 3.10 -17.53
C LYS A 31 -19.33 2.23 -17.77
N LYS A 32 -18.44 2.66 -18.65
CA LYS A 32 -17.12 1.99 -18.82
C LYS A 32 -16.38 2.00 -17.47
N GLY A 33 -15.69 0.92 -17.13
CA GLY A 33 -15.01 0.80 -15.83
C GLY A 33 -14.08 1.97 -15.49
N LYS A 34 -13.34 2.48 -16.49
CA LYS A 34 -12.49 3.68 -16.34
C LYS A 34 -13.24 4.98 -16.01
N GLU A 35 -14.51 5.05 -16.37
CA GLU A 35 -15.37 6.23 -16.13
C GLU A 35 -16.14 6.11 -14.81
N ASN A 36 -16.21 4.90 -14.23
CA ASN A 36 -16.95 4.63 -12.99
C ASN A 36 -16.04 4.77 -11.76
N VAL A 37 -15.43 5.95 -11.61
CA VAL A 37 -14.44 6.27 -10.57
C VAL A 37 -14.98 5.99 -9.16
N VAL A 38 -16.27 6.25 -8.91
CA VAL A 38 -16.87 6.03 -7.59
C VAL A 38 -16.96 4.55 -7.24
N ALA A 39 -17.42 3.70 -8.16
CA ALA A 39 -17.51 2.27 -7.91
C ALA A 39 -16.13 1.62 -7.82
N ASP A 40 -15.15 2.09 -8.59
CA ASP A 40 -13.76 1.62 -8.53
C ASP A 40 -13.12 1.99 -7.19
N ALA A 41 -13.28 3.23 -6.75
CA ALA A 41 -12.77 3.70 -5.46
C ALA A 41 -13.39 2.93 -4.28
N LEU A 42 -14.70 2.68 -4.31
CA LEU A 42 -15.38 1.88 -3.29
C LEU A 42 -14.89 0.42 -3.28
N SER A 43 -14.79 -0.19 -4.46
CA SER A 43 -14.31 -1.56 -4.60
C SER A 43 -12.90 -1.74 -4.03
N ARG A 44 -11.98 -0.86 -4.39
CA ARG A 44 -10.59 -0.89 -3.88
C ARG A 44 -10.53 -0.75 -2.37
N ARG A 45 -11.35 0.13 -1.79
CA ARG A 45 -11.42 0.38 -0.36
C ARG A 45 -11.89 -0.85 0.40
N TYR A 46 -13.01 -1.45 -0.01
CA TYR A 46 -13.53 -2.67 0.62
C TYR A 46 -12.57 -3.85 0.48
N THR A 47 -11.93 -3.98 -0.68
CA THR A 47 -10.92 -5.02 -0.89
C THR A 47 -9.72 -4.82 0.04
N LEU A 48 -9.24 -3.58 0.21
CA LEU A 48 -8.14 -3.28 1.13
C LEU A 48 -8.48 -3.65 2.57
N LEU A 49 -9.61 -3.15 3.09
CA LEU A 49 -10.05 -3.43 4.46
C LEU A 49 -10.25 -4.94 4.69
N SER A 50 -10.92 -5.63 3.78
CA SER A 50 -11.13 -7.07 3.88
C SER A 50 -9.82 -7.85 3.85
N THR A 51 -8.87 -7.46 3.02
CA THR A 51 -7.55 -8.10 2.96
C THR A 51 -6.75 -7.86 4.23
N LEU A 52 -6.78 -6.65 4.78
CA LEU A 52 -6.07 -6.31 6.00
C LEU A 52 -6.67 -7.01 7.22
N SER A 53 -8.00 -7.05 7.34
CA SER A 53 -8.65 -7.75 8.47
C SER A 53 -8.45 -9.25 8.43
N THR A 54 -8.29 -9.87 7.25
CA THR A 54 -8.00 -11.32 7.15
C THR A 54 -6.54 -11.66 7.36
N ARG A 55 -5.62 -10.77 6.99
CA ARG A 55 -4.17 -11.03 7.08
C ARG A 55 -3.52 -10.56 8.38
N LEU A 56 -4.08 -9.53 9.00
CA LEU A 56 -3.53 -8.93 10.21
C LEU A 56 -4.44 -9.21 11.39
N LEU A 57 -4.03 -10.13 12.26
CA LEU A 57 -4.68 -10.35 13.56
C LEU A 57 -4.63 -9.03 14.35
N GLY A 58 -5.79 -8.60 14.84
CA GLY A 58 -5.88 -7.35 15.60
C GLY A 58 -6.00 -6.07 14.78
N PHE A 59 -6.23 -6.16 13.46
CA PHE A 59 -6.44 -4.98 12.62
C PHE A 59 -7.59 -4.08 13.11
N GLU A 60 -8.62 -4.67 13.71
CA GLU A 60 -9.74 -3.93 14.30
C GLU A 60 -9.32 -2.99 15.44
N HIS A 61 -8.27 -3.32 16.20
CA HIS A 61 -7.74 -2.46 17.27
C HIS A 61 -7.20 -1.11 16.77
N ILE A 62 -6.95 -0.97 15.48
CA ILE A 62 -6.53 0.31 14.90
C ILE A 62 -7.60 1.37 15.13
N LYS A 63 -8.88 0.99 15.17
CA LYS A 63 -10.00 1.90 15.41
C LYS A 63 -9.87 2.61 16.76
N ASP A 64 -9.44 1.86 17.78
CA ASP A 64 -9.29 2.38 19.14
C ASP A 64 -8.05 3.29 19.25
N LEU A 65 -7.02 3.03 18.43
CA LEU A 65 -5.79 3.80 18.45
C LEU A 65 -5.94 5.21 17.88
N TYR A 66 -6.90 5.46 16.99
CA TYR A 66 -7.09 6.82 16.43
C TYR A 66 -7.42 7.86 17.51
N ALA A 67 -8.15 7.47 18.53
CA ALA A 67 -8.53 8.39 19.61
C ALA A 67 -7.34 8.90 20.44
N CYS A 68 -6.28 8.10 20.52
CA CYS A 68 -5.06 8.42 21.29
C CYS A 68 -3.87 8.82 20.42
N ASP A 69 -4.03 8.85 19.10
CA ASP A 69 -2.94 9.13 18.16
C ASP A 69 -2.69 10.62 18.05
N ALA A 70 -1.43 11.05 18.21
CA ALA A 70 -1.05 12.46 18.14
C ALA A 70 -1.29 13.10 16.77
N ASP A 71 -1.24 12.31 15.70
CA ASP A 71 -1.40 12.80 14.33
C ASP A 71 -2.88 12.85 13.90
N PHE A 72 -3.73 11.99 14.46
CA PHE A 72 -5.07 11.75 13.93
C PHE A 72 -6.23 11.96 14.92
N ALA A 73 -5.99 12.12 16.23
CA ALA A 73 -7.06 12.20 17.23
C ALA A 73 -8.06 13.33 16.94
N GLU A 74 -7.57 14.53 16.68
CA GLU A 74 -8.42 15.68 16.37
C GLU A 74 -9.23 15.48 15.08
N LEU A 75 -8.57 14.97 14.03
CA LEU A 75 -9.21 14.70 12.75
C LEU A 75 -10.25 13.57 12.85
N PHE A 76 -9.96 12.56 13.67
CA PHE A 76 -10.86 11.45 13.90
C PHE A 76 -12.15 11.87 14.59
N LEU A 77 -12.06 12.76 15.59
CA LEU A 77 -13.20 13.35 16.27
C LEU A 77 -13.98 14.31 15.34
N ALA A 78 -13.27 15.17 14.62
CA ALA A 78 -13.88 16.12 13.69
C ALA A 78 -14.65 15.41 12.56
N CYS A 79 -14.16 14.25 12.09
CA CYS A 79 -14.78 13.45 11.04
C CYS A 79 -15.92 12.53 11.54
N GLU A 80 -16.36 12.64 12.80
CA GLU A 80 -17.43 11.78 13.32
C GLU A 80 -18.77 12.02 12.65
N LYS A 81 -19.13 13.28 12.44
CA LYS A 81 -20.44 13.68 11.87
C LYS A 81 -20.36 14.11 10.41
N LYS A 82 -19.20 14.60 9.97
CA LYS A 82 -19.03 15.16 8.63
C LYS A 82 -17.59 14.95 8.16
N SER A 83 -17.39 14.69 6.87
CA SER A 83 -16.04 14.70 6.30
C SER A 83 -15.38 16.06 6.45
N CYS A 84 -14.13 16.07 6.91
CA CYS A 84 -13.31 17.26 7.05
C CYS A 84 -12.28 17.29 5.94
N ASP A 85 -12.35 18.27 5.04
CA ASP A 85 -11.47 18.40 3.87
C ASP A 85 -11.37 17.09 3.08
N LYS A 86 -10.17 16.50 3.13
CA LYS A 86 -9.83 15.25 2.44
C LYS A 86 -10.01 14.02 3.31
N PHE A 87 -10.38 14.20 4.59
CA PHE A 87 -10.54 13.12 5.55
C PHE A 87 -12.00 12.74 5.74
N TYR A 88 -12.24 11.45 5.91
CA TYR A 88 -13.56 10.90 6.22
C TYR A 88 -13.45 9.55 6.93
N ARG A 89 -14.51 9.18 7.66
CA ARG A 89 -14.57 7.89 8.36
C ARG A 89 -15.46 6.89 7.62
N VAL A 90 -15.02 5.63 7.54
CA VAL A 90 -15.80 4.50 7.05
C VAL A 90 -15.53 3.30 7.95
N ASP A 91 -16.58 2.68 8.46
CA ASP A 91 -16.53 1.50 9.33
C ASP A 91 -15.57 1.65 10.54
N GLY A 92 -15.45 2.88 11.05
CA GLY A 92 -14.55 3.20 12.16
C GLY A 92 -13.09 3.48 11.76
N PHE A 93 -12.74 3.35 10.50
CA PHE A 93 -11.42 3.68 9.99
C PHE A 93 -11.37 5.08 9.40
N LEU A 94 -10.25 5.77 9.60
CA LEU A 94 -10.00 7.07 9.01
C LEU A 94 -9.31 6.93 7.65
N PHE A 95 -9.83 7.64 6.67
CA PHE A 95 -9.27 7.71 5.31
C PHE A 95 -8.92 9.12 4.92
N ARG A 96 -7.86 9.28 4.16
CA ARG A 96 -7.50 10.51 3.45
C ARG A 96 -7.51 10.24 1.95
N GLU A 97 -8.41 10.88 1.19
CA GLU A 97 -8.58 10.69 -0.27
C GLU A 97 -8.81 9.22 -0.60
N ASN A 98 -8.74 8.24 -0.45
CA ASN A 98 -8.86 6.79 -0.67
C ASN A 98 -7.73 5.98 -0.01
N ARG A 99 -6.91 6.62 0.83
CA ARG A 99 -5.81 5.98 1.53
C ARG A 99 -6.18 5.80 3.00
N LEU A 100 -5.92 4.63 3.53
CA LEU A 100 -6.14 4.35 4.95
C LEU A 100 -5.10 5.10 5.79
N CYS A 101 -5.54 5.88 6.75
CA CYS A 101 -4.66 6.53 7.70
C CYS A 101 -4.13 5.50 8.71
N ALA A 102 -2.82 5.31 8.79
CA ALA A 102 -2.21 4.40 9.75
C ALA A 102 -1.79 5.17 11.01
N PRO A 103 -2.35 4.86 12.20
CA PRO A 103 -1.96 5.49 13.46
C PRO A 103 -0.52 5.12 13.86
N GLN A 104 0.06 5.86 14.79
CA GLN A 104 1.43 5.66 15.25
C GLN A 104 1.53 4.40 16.12
N CYS A 105 1.71 3.26 15.49
CA CYS A 105 1.85 1.97 16.14
C CYS A 105 2.77 1.04 15.33
N SER A 106 3.00 -0.16 15.83
CA SER A 106 3.82 -1.20 15.18
C SER A 106 3.34 -1.56 13.77
N LEU A 107 2.09 -1.26 13.44
CA LEU A 107 1.54 -1.47 12.11
C LEU A 107 2.31 -0.68 11.03
N ARG A 108 2.71 0.59 11.28
CA ARG A 108 3.51 1.36 10.30
C ARG A 108 4.79 0.63 9.93
N GLU A 109 5.48 0.08 10.92
CA GLU A 109 6.71 -0.68 10.69
C GLU A 109 6.45 -1.98 9.91
N LEU A 110 5.40 -2.71 10.26
CA LEU A 110 4.97 -3.93 9.57
C LEU A 110 4.64 -3.63 8.10
N LEU A 111 3.86 -2.59 7.83
CA LEU A 111 3.50 -2.19 6.47
C LEU A 111 4.73 -1.82 5.63
N VAL A 112 5.68 -1.09 6.22
CA VAL A 112 6.92 -0.74 5.51
C VAL A 112 7.75 -1.98 5.22
N ARG A 113 7.89 -2.89 6.19
CA ARG A 113 8.65 -4.15 6.01
C ARG A 113 8.03 -5.02 4.92
N GLU A 114 6.71 -5.14 4.90
CA GLU A 114 5.98 -5.91 3.90
C GLU A 114 6.11 -5.27 2.51
N ALA A 115 5.95 -3.95 2.40
CA ALA A 115 6.11 -3.23 1.13
C ALA A 115 7.55 -3.25 0.61
N HIS A 116 8.55 -3.30 1.51
CA HIS A 116 9.95 -3.35 1.16
C HIS A 116 10.41 -4.76 0.78
N GLY A 117 10.02 -5.78 1.55
CA GLY A 117 10.47 -7.16 1.39
C GLY A 117 9.48 -8.07 0.67
N GLY A 118 8.25 -7.61 0.43
CA GLY A 118 7.19 -8.40 -0.18
C GLY A 118 7.38 -8.64 -1.69
N GLY A 119 6.71 -9.70 -2.18
CA GLY A 119 6.73 -10.08 -3.58
C GLY A 119 7.94 -10.92 -4.01
N LEU A 120 7.95 -11.31 -5.29
CA LEU A 120 8.93 -12.25 -5.86
C LEU A 120 10.37 -11.70 -5.84
N MET A 121 10.53 -10.40 -6.04
CA MET A 121 11.85 -9.76 -6.13
C MET A 121 12.30 -9.12 -4.81
N GLY A 122 11.38 -8.69 -3.97
CA GLY A 122 11.64 -8.10 -2.63
C GLY A 122 12.68 -6.98 -2.61
N HIS A 123 12.89 -6.43 -1.42
CA HIS A 123 13.97 -5.47 -1.13
C HIS A 123 14.04 -4.26 -2.08
N PHE A 124 12.87 -3.71 -2.40
CA PHE A 124 12.77 -2.51 -3.19
C PHE A 124 13.42 -1.31 -2.47
N GLY A 125 14.07 -0.45 -3.24
CA GLY A 125 14.63 0.80 -2.68
C GLY A 125 13.54 1.70 -2.08
N VAL A 126 13.96 2.69 -1.28
CA VAL A 126 13.08 3.63 -0.58
C VAL A 126 12.00 4.21 -1.47
N LYS A 127 12.35 4.65 -2.69
CA LYS A 127 11.42 5.26 -3.63
C LYS A 127 10.27 4.30 -4.00
N LYS A 128 10.59 3.07 -4.39
CA LYS A 128 9.58 2.09 -4.80
C LYS A 128 8.72 1.63 -3.63
N THR A 129 9.33 1.41 -2.46
CA THR A 129 8.59 1.09 -1.23
C THR A 129 7.58 2.19 -0.89
N LEU A 130 7.99 3.45 -1.03
CA LEU A 130 7.14 4.61 -0.77
C LEU A 130 5.97 4.70 -1.77
N GLU A 131 6.22 4.45 -3.06
CA GLU A 131 5.18 4.42 -4.10
C GLU A 131 4.10 3.37 -3.76
N VAL A 132 4.50 2.14 -3.43
CA VAL A 132 3.59 1.05 -3.05
C VAL A 132 2.75 1.42 -1.83
N LEU A 133 3.37 2.01 -0.80
CA LEU A 133 2.65 2.45 0.39
C LEU A 133 1.67 3.58 0.10
N HIS A 134 2.06 4.54 -0.73
CA HIS A 134 1.21 5.68 -1.09
C HIS A 134 -0.04 5.30 -1.89
N GLU A 135 -0.09 4.14 -2.51
CA GLU A 135 -1.30 3.67 -3.20
C GLU A 135 -2.46 3.42 -2.22
N HIS A 136 -2.16 2.97 -1.00
CA HIS A 136 -3.16 2.45 -0.07
C HIS A 136 -3.15 3.11 1.30
N PHE A 137 -2.03 3.69 1.73
CA PHE A 137 -1.83 4.19 3.08
C PHE A 137 -1.42 5.65 3.12
N PHE A 138 -1.71 6.27 4.26
CA PHE A 138 -1.28 7.63 4.56
C PHE A 138 -0.94 7.76 6.05
N TRP A 139 0.20 8.40 6.36
CA TRP A 139 0.53 8.97 7.66
C TRP A 139 1.56 10.08 7.50
N PRO A 140 1.62 11.04 8.45
CA PRO A 140 2.62 12.11 8.42
C PRO A 140 4.05 11.53 8.49
N LYS A 141 4.98 12.16 7.79
CA LYS A 141 6.40 11.76 7.76
C LYS A 141 6.68 10.32 7.27
N MET A 142 5.76 9.74 6.49
CA MET A 142 5.90 8.38 5.92
C MET A 142 7.27 8.16 5.26
N LYS A 143 7.77 9.14 4.50
CA LYS A 143 9.08 9.05 3.83
C LYS A 143 10.21 8.80 4.82
N HIS A 144 10.24 9.52 5.93
CA HIS A 144 11.25 9.37 6.98
C HIS A 144 11.20 7.97 7.61
N ASP A 145 10.01 7.44 7.88
CA ASP A 145 9.85 6.09 8.43
C ASP A 145 10.33 5.02 7.44
N VAL A 146 10.00 5.17 6.15
CA VAL A 146 10.48 4.26 5.10
C VAL A 146 12.00 4.30 4.99
N GLU A 147 12.60 5.48 4.96
CA GLU A 147 14.06 5.65 4.93
C GLU A 147 14.73 4.98 6.14
N ARG A 148 14.21 5.22 7.35
CA ARG A 148 14.70 4.65 8.60
C ARG A 148 14.66 3.12 8.61
N ILE A 149 13.59 2.52 8.10
CA ILE A 149 13.41 1.06 8.11
C ILE A 149 14.23 0.41 6.99
N CYS A 150 14.21 0.95 5.78
CA CYS A 150 14.98 0.44 4.65
C CYS A 150 16.50 0.51 4.91
N SER A 151 16.99 1.58 5.56
CA SER A 151 18.40 1.72 5.92
C SER A 151 18.90 0.66 6.92
N LYS A 152 17.99 0.07 7.70
CA LYS A 152 18.31 -1.01 8.65
C LYS A 152 18.20 -2.41 8.05
N CYS A 153 17.75 -2.54 6.81
CA CYS A 153 17.60 -3.83 6.16
C CYS A 153 18.95 -4.49 5.91
N ILE A 154 19.17 -5.65 6.54
CA ILE A 154 20.41 -6.41 6.46
C ILE A 154 20.64 -6.92 5.04
N THR A 155 19.61 -7.39 4.37
CA THR A 155 19.67 -7.89 2.99
C THR A 155 20.11 -6.80 2.02
N CYS A 156 19.50 -5.61 2.11
CA CYS A 156 19.89 -4.46 1.27
C CYS A 156 21.32 -4.00 1.54
N LYS A 157 21.75 -4.02 2.81
CA LYS A 157 23.12 -3.68 3.18
C LYS A 157 24.12 -4.67 2.58
N ARG A 158 23.83 -5.97 2.64
CA ARG A 158 24.69 -7.00 2.04
C ARG A 158 24.78 -6.86 0.52
N LEU A 159 23.65 -6.72 -0.15
CA LEU A 159 23.61 -6.52 -1.60
C LEU A 159 24.37 -5.28 -2.05
N ASN A 160 24.22 -4.16 -1.33
CA ASN A 160 24.99 -2.95 -1.61
C ASN A 160 26.51 -3.14 -1.40
N LEU A 161 26.92 -3.88 -0.38
CA LEU A 161 28.32 -4.19 -0.14
C LEU A 161 28.89 -5.10 -1.22
N GLU A 162 28.16 -6.14 -1.63
CA GLU A 162 28.56 -7.03 -2.74
C GLU A 162 28.64 -6.28 -4.06
N PHE A 163 27.66 -5.39 -4.33
CA PHE A 163 27.69 -4.57 -5.54
C PHE A 163 28.85 -3.58 -5.54
N CYS A 164 29.13 -2.90 -4.42
CA CYS A 164 30.31 -2.05 -4.28
C CYS A 164 31.60 -2.84 -4.48
N HIS A 165 31.67 -4.04 -3.91
CA HIS A 165 32.85 -4.90 -4.07
C HIS A 165 33.04 -5.33 -5.53
N MET A 166 31.97 -5.73 -6.22
CA MET A 166 32.03 -6.06 -7.65
C MET A 166 32.41 -4.87 -8.51
N VAL A 167 31.85 -3.67 -8.25
CA VAL A 167 32.20 -2.46 -8.97
C VAL A 167 33.65 -2.06 -8.74
N CYS A 168 34.16 -2.18 -7.51
CA CYS A 168 35.57 -1.94 -7.19
C CYS A 168 36.50 -2.92 -7.91
N ILE A 169 36.15 -4.21 -7.92
CA ILE A 169 36.93 -5.24 -8.63
C ILE A 169 36.94 -4.97 -10.14
N HIS A 170 35.78 -4.66 -10.72
CA HIS A 170 35.67 -4.36 -12.15
C HIS A 170 36.44 -3.08 -12.52
N HIS A 171 36.38 -2.06 -11.67
CA HIS A 171 37.16 -0.82 -11.88
C HIS A 171 38.67 -1.05 -11.75
N TYR A 172 39.07 -1.84 -10.76
CA TYR A 172 40.46 -2.27 -10.59
C TYR A 172 40.97 -3.08 -11.80
N GLN A 173 40.14 -4.03 -12.28
CA GLN A 173 40.43 -4.86 -13.48
C GLN A 173 40.55 -4.01 -14.74
N CYS A 174 39.70 -2.99 -14.89
CA CYS A 174 39.78 -2.03 -16.00
C CYS A 174 41.07 -1.19 -15.93
N LEU A 175 41.47 -0.75 -14.74
CA LEU A 175 42.69 0.03 -14.56
C LEU A 175 43.95 -0.81 -14.79
N VAL A 176 43.93 -2.08 -14.39
CA VAL A 176 44.99 -3.05 -14.68
C VAL A 176 45.11 -3.32 -16.18
N ASN A 177 43.99 -3.53 -16.85
CA ASN A 177 43.94 -3.79 -18.29
C ASN A 177 44.33 -2.56 -19.14
N LEU A 178 44.16 -1.35 -18.61
CA LEU A 178 44.60 -0.08 -19.23
C LEU A 178 46.06 0.26 -18.96
N GLY A 179 46.81 -0.59 -18.21
CA GLY A 179 48.21 -0.38 -17.94
C GLY A 179 48.54 0.79 -16.97
N LEU A 180 47.49 1.38 -16.35
CA LEU A 180 47.67 2.58 -15.52
C LEU A 180 48.20 2.32 -14.12
N ILE A 181 48.30 1.04 -13.68
CA ILE A 181 48.74 0.68 -12.32
C ILE A 181 50.22 0.20 -12.29
N TYR A 182 50.83 -0.08 -13.43
CA TYR A 182 52.23 -0.54 -13.45
C TYR A 182 53.28 0.53 -13.08
N GLN A 183 52.85 1.78 -12.94
CA GLN A 183 53.78 2.89 -12.68
C GLN A 183 53.99 3.24 -11.19
N TRP A 184 53.26 2.57 -10.27
CA TRP A 184 53.33 2.88 -8.84
C TRP A 184 53.99 1.81 -7.97
N ILE A 185 54.47 0.69 -8.55
CA ILE A 185 55.11 -0.40 -7.81
C ILE A 185 56.65 -0.36 -7.98
N LEU A 186 57.19 0.58 -8.73
CA LEU A 186 58.63 0.70 -8.98
C LEU A 186 59.21 2.07 -8.53
N CYS A 187 58.64 2.68 -7.47
CA CYS A 187 59.28 3.77 -6.74
C CYS A 187 59.41 3.43 -5.28
#